data_6c8313695b9248c467d96d99a2cb348c
#
_entry.id   6c8313695b9248c467d96d99a2cb348c
#
_cell.length_a   1.000
_cell.length_b   1.000
_cell.length_c   1.000
_cell.angle_alpha   90.00
_cell.angle_beta   90.00
_cell.angle_gamma   90.00
#
_symmetry.space_group_name_H-M   'P 1'
#
loop_
_entity.id
_entity.type
_entity.pdbx_description
1 polymer ?
#
loop_
_entity_poly.entity_id
_entity_poly.type
_entity_poly.pdbx_seq_one_letter_code
_entity_poly.pdbx_strand_id
1 'polypeptide(L)'
;MALFGKKGTDFSYKAKYLGGHSGYPKEMEVNLALNPDYLEIPEFPTMIPYLNITNVSSMSQDKLTKTRLLLTGLFAFAWKKKQMFMLLTYEDDLGITQNPVFHIAKDKINEVQPTIYQRMMNQRMLQKRDQQQPQPAL
;
A
#
# COMPACT_ATOMS: atom_id res chain seq x y z
N MET A 1 1.16 -10.56 27.06
CA MET A 1 0.45 -9.88 26.64
C MET A 1 0.56 -9.43 25.34
N ALA A 2 -0.24 -9.91 24.66
CA ALA A 2 -0.26 -9.69 23.28
C ALA A 2 -0.28 -8.25 22.91
N LEU A 3 -0.76 -7.47 23.78
CA LEU A 3 -0.88 -6.11 23.45
C LEU A 3 0.45 -5.45 23.24
N PHE A 4 1.49 -6.02 23.74
CA PHE A 4 2.74 -5.39 23.51
C PHE A 4 3.22 -5.62 22.13
N GLY A 5 2.90 -6.74 21.56
CA GLY A 5 3.31 -6.99 20.20
C GLY A 5 2.61 -6.11 19.21
N LYS A 6 1.56 -5.42 19.66
CA LYS A 6 0.83 -4.56 18.76
C LYS A 6 1.19 -3.11 18.87
N LYS A 7 2.17 -2.78 19.68
CA LYS A 7 2.51 -1.41 19.77
C LYS A 7 2.98 -0.91 18.45
N GLY A 8 2.46 0.19 18.01
CA GLY A 8 2.82 0.79 16.74
C GLY A 8 2.17 0.18 15.53
N THR A 9 1.51 -0.97 15.68
CA THR A 9 0.82 -1.61 14.57
C THR A 9 -0.65 -1.65 14.86
N ASP A 10 -1.42 -0.83 14.18
CA ASP A 10 -2.86 -0.82 14.40
C ASP A 10 -3.54 -2.00 13.75
N PHE A 11 -3.15 -2.30 12.52
CA PHE A 11 -3.80 -3.35 11.74
C PHE A 11 -2.77 -4.12 10.94
N SER A 12 -3.04 -5.39 10.74
CA SER A 12 -2.19 -6.23 9.91
C SER A 12 -3.09 -7.11 9.05
N TYR A 13 -2.79 -7.18 7.77
CA TYR A 13 -3.59 -7.92 6.81
C TYR A 13 -2.72 -8.81 5.95
N LYS A 14 -3.22 -9.99 5.65
CA LYS A 14 -2.53 -10.88 4.72
C LYS A 14 -2.90 -10.48 3.30
N ALA A 15 -1.91 -10.54 2.43
CA ALA A 15 -2.12 -10.22 1.03
C ALA A 15 -1.22 -11.08 0.18
N LYS A 16 -1.55 -11.18 -1.10
CA LYS A 16 -0.67 -11.82 -2.06
C LYS A 16 -0.11 -10.73 -2.96
N TYR A 17 1.19 -10.59 -2.93
CA TYR A 17 1.85 -9.65 -3.80
C TYR A 17 1.97 -10.27 -5.19
N LEU A 18 1.57 -9.54 -6.21
CA LEU A 18 1.51 -10.05 -7.56
C LEU A 18 2.54 -9.46 -8.51
N GLY A 19 3.31 -8.51 -8.07
CA GLY A 19 4.30 -7.87 -8.92
C GLY A 19 4.17 -6.37 -8.91
N GLY A 20 4.98 -5.69 -9.67
CA GLY A 20 4.93 -4.24 -9.79
C GLY A 20 6.01 -3.50 -9.02
N HIS A 21 6.73 -4.18 -8.16
CA HIS A 21 7.85 -3.57 -7.46
C HIS A 21 9.13 -4.01 -8.14
N SER A 22 9.98 -3.07 -8.47
CA SER A 22 11.18 -3.37 -9.26
C SER A 22 12.14 -4.33 -8.56
N GLY A 23 12.16 -4.36 -7.25
CA GLY A 23 13.04 -5.25 -6.50
C GLY A 23 12.48 -6.64 -6.28
N TYR A 24 11.21 -6.86 -6.60
CA TYR A 24 10.54 -8.13 -6.31
C TYR A 24 9.71 -8.56 -7.50
N PRO A 25 10.30 -9.31 -8.42
CA PRO A 25 9.60 -9.68 -9.65
C PRO A 25 8.62 -10.83 -9.50
N LYS A 26 8.67 -11.56 -8.39
CA LYS A 26 7.84 -12.76 -8.25
C LYS A 26 6.74 -12.57 -7.24
N GLU A 27 5.66 -13.32 -7.44
CA GLU A 27 4.57 -13.36 -6.48
C GLU A 27 5.05 -13.90 -5.16
N MET A 28 4.47 -13.41 -4.08
CA MET A 28 4.78 -13.92 -2.75
C MET A 28 3.70 -13.52 -1.77
N GLU A 29 3.57 -14.31 -0.71
CA GLU A 29 2.66 -13.95 0.37
C GLU A 29 3.31 -12.88 1.22
N VAL A 30 2.55 -11.87 1.56
CA VAL A 30 3.08 -10.78 2.37
C VAL A 30 2.07 -10.39 3.43
N ASN A 31 2.53 -9.60 4.38
CA ASN A 31 1.68 -9.01 5.38
C ASN A 31 1.78 -7.50 5.24
N LEU A 32 0.64 -6.84 5.32
CA LEU A 32 0.59 -5.39 5.27
C LEU A 32 0.30 -4.90 6.67
N ALA A 33 1.29 -4.31 7.31
CA ALA A 33 1.13 -3.79 8.66
C ALA A 33 0.92 -2.29 8.59
N LEU A 34 -0.28 -1.87 8.94
CA LEU A 34 -0.66 -0.46 8.89
C LEU A 34 -0.34 0.18 10.24
N ASN A 35 0.83 0.79 10.31
CA ASN A 35 1.24 1.51 11.50
C ASN A 35 0.73 2.94 11.45
N PRO A 36 0.79 3.69 12.54
CA PRO A 36 0.25 5.05 12.53
C PRO A 36 0.86 5.97 11.48
N ASP A 37 2.16 5.87 11.27
CA ASP A 37 2.85 6.81 10.39
C ASP A 37 3.36 6.19 9.09
N TYR A 38 3.34 4.89 8.98
CA TYR A 38 3.87 4.23 7.81
C TYR A 38 3.25 2.86 7.62
N LEU A 39 3.32 2.39 6.39
CA LEU A 39 2.92 1.04 6.02
C LEU A 39 4.17 0.17 6.00
N GLU A 40 4.12 -0.95 6.66
CA GLU A 40 5.25 -1.85 6.67
C GLU A 40 4.91 -3.15 5.97
N ILE A 41 5.84 -3.62 5.14
CA ILE A 41 5.70 -4.92 4.49
C ILE A 41 6.95 -5.70 4.89
N PRO A 42 6.86 -6.51 5.96
CA PRO A 42 8.06 -7.17 6.48
C PRO A 42 8.77 -8.04 5.47
N GLU A 43 8.03 -8.64 4.56
CA GLU A 43 8.62 -9.53 3.54
C GLU A 43 9.47 -8.76 2.53
N PHE A 44 9.23 -7.45 2.42
CA PHE A 44 10.02 -6.58 1.56
C PHE A 44 11.07 -5.82 2.37
N PRO A 45 11.26 -6.11 3.61
CA PRO A 45 11.89 -5.32 4.67
C PRO A 45 11.81 -3.82 4.38
N THR A 46 10.61 -3.33 4.19
CA THR A 46 10.44 -1.93 3.85
C THR A 46 9.36 -1.27 4.69
N MET A 47 9.60 -0.02 5.01
CA MET A 47 8.63 0.83 5.69
C MET A 47 8.34 2.00 4.77
N ILE A 48 7.07 2.18 4.44
CA ILE A 48 6.65 3.18 3.49
C ILE A 48 5.89 4.28 4.23
N PRO A 49 6.51 5.43 4.45
CA PRO A 49 5.77 6.54 5.06
C PRO A 49 4.56 6.89 4.21
N TYR A 50 3.45 7.18 4.86
CA TYR A 50 2.24 7.50 4.09
C TYR A 50 2.43 8.73 3.22
N LEU A 51 3.34 9.63 3.61
CA LEU A 51 3.64 10.78 2.76
C LEU A 51 4.28 10.41 1.43
N ASN A 52 4.90 9.25 1.37
CA ASN A 52 5.53 8.80 0.13
C ASN A 52 4.56 8.09 -0.80
N ILE A 53 3.36 7.81 -0.33
CA ILE A 53 2.36 7.15 -1.14
C ILE A 53 1.65 8.20 -1.97
N THR A 54 1.67 8.04 -3.28
CA THR A 54 1.03 8.99 -4.17
C THR A 54 -0.33 8.51 -4.64
N ASN A 55 -0.59 7.22 -4.58
CA ASN A 55 -1.88 6.70 -4.96
C ASN A 55 -2.13 5.35 -4.30
N VAL A 56 -3.35 5.12 -3.88
CA VAL A 56 -3.81 3.81 -3.43
C VAL A 56 -5.22 3.64 -3.96
N SER A 57 -5.43 2.60 -4.74
CA SER A 57 -6.74 2.37 -5.32
C SER A 57 -7.06 0.89 -5.30
N SER A 58 -8.34 0.57 -5.32
CA SER A 58 -8.77 -0.79 -5.49
C SER A 58 -9.37 -0.91 -6.87
N MET A 59 -9.19 -2.04 -7.50
CA MET A 59 -9.76 -2.24 -8.83
C MET A 59 -10.14 -3.67 -9.01
N SER A 60 -11.14 -3.85 -9.85
CA SER A 60 -11.63 -5.17 -10.19
C SER A 60 -10.67 -5.84 -11.17
N GLN A 61 -10.89 -7.13 -11.35
CA GLN A 61 -10.13 -7.89 -12.32
C GLN A 61 -10.25 -7.29 -13.72
N ASP A 62 -11.44 -6.85 -14.09
CA ASP A 62 -11.65 -6.29 -15.41
C ASP A 62 -10.81 -5.03 -15.65
N LYS A 63 -10.77 -4.18 -14.66
CA LYS A 63 -9.95 -2.97 -14.79
C LYS A 63 -8.48 -3.29 -14.79
N LEU A 64 -8.09 -4.25 -13.99
CA LEU A 64 -6.70 -4.64 -13.93
C LEU A 64 -6.23 -5.19 -15.26
N THR A 65 -7.10 -5.97 -15.95
CA THR A 65 -6.73 -6.52 -17.24
C THR A 65 -6.53 -5.45 -18.30
N LYS A 66 -7.08 -4.29 -18.11
CA LYS A 66 -6.92 -3.22 -19.09
C LYS A 66 -5.68 -2.39 -18.83
N THR A 67 -4.95 -2.66 -17.77
CA THR A 67 -3.74 -1.92 -17.46
C THR A 67 -2.54 -2.71 -17.93
N ARG A 68 -1.44 -2.02 -18.11
CA ARG A 68 -0.22 -2.68 -18.53
C ARG A 68 0.43 -3.52 -17.45
N LEU A 69 -0.07 -3.42 -16.26
CA LEU A 69 0.49 -4.18 -15.15
C LEU A 69 0.35 -5.67 -15.34
N LEU A 70 -0.58 -6.07 -16.21
CA LEU A 70 -0.82 -7.49 -16.42
C LEU A 70 0.06 -8.13 -17.42
N LEU A 71 0.98 -7.40 -18.00
CA LEU A 71 1.89 -7.99 -18.95
C LEU A 71 2.87 -8.95 -18.31
N THR A 72 2.82 -9.08 -17.02
CA THR A 72 3.78 -9.90 -16.29
C THR A 72 3.23 -11.24 -15.87
N GLY A 73 2.12 -11.67 -16.43
CA GLY A 73 1.60 -13.00 -16.11
C GLY A 73 0.67 -13.06 -14.93
N LEU A 74 0.20 -11.94 -14.47
CA LEU A 74 -0.74 -11.93 -13.35
C LEU A 74 -2.06 -12.58 -13.68
N PHE A 75 -2.33 -12.79 -14.94
CA PHE A 75 -3.56 -13.38 -15.40
C PHE A 75 -3.84 -14.77 -14.86
N ALA A 76 -2.80 -15.57 -14.74
CA ALA A 76 -2.99 -16.94 -14.32
C ALA A 76 -3.68 -17.02 -12.96
N PHE A 77 -3.42 -16.02 -12.13
CA PHE A 77 -4.04 -15.97 -10.82
C PHE A 77 -5.44 -15.40 -10.87
N ALA A 78 -5.67 -14.45 -11.75
CA ALA A 78 -6.91 -13.68 -11.78
C ALA A 78 -8.10 -14.35 -12.42
N TRP A 79 -7.93 -15.51 -13.03
CA TRP A 79 -9.00 -16.14 -13.77
C TRP A 79 -10.17 -16.68 -12.98
N LYS A 80 -9.98 -17.01 -11.75
CA LYS A 80 -10.96 -17.83 -11.07
C LYS A 80 -12.25 -17.16 -10.69
N LYS A 81 -12.23 -15.90 -10.35
CA LYS A 81 -13.43 -15.21 -9.93
C LYS A 81 -13.23 -13.74 -10.03
N LYS A 82 -14.32 -13.01 -9.88
CA LYS A 82 -14.20 -11.58 -9.76
C LYS A 82 -13.46 -11.30 -8.48
N GLN A 83 -12.27 -10.81 -8.60
CA GLN A 83 -11.42 -10.52 -7.45
C GLN A 83 -11.10 -9.05 -7.41
N MET A 84 -10.78 -8.59 -6.22
CA MET A 84 -10.40 -7.20 -6.06
C MET A 84 -8.90 -7.12 -5.77
N PHE A 85 -8.29 -6.10 -6.32
CA PHE A 85 -6.85 -5.90 -6.18
C PHE A 85 -6.59 -4.50 -5.67
N MET A 86 -5.53 -4.35 -4.89
CA MET A 86 -5.11 -3.05 -4.44
C MET A 86 -3.85 -2.66 -5.17
N LEU A 87 -3.88 -1.48 -5.77
CA LEU A 87 -2.73 -0.94 -6.46
C LEU A 87 -2.18 0.18 -5.61
N LEU A 88 -0.91 0.05 -5.25
CA LEU A 88 -0.24 1.04 -4.43
C LEU A 88 0.85 1.69 -5.26
N THR A 89 0.94 3.00 -5.22
CA THR A 89 2.02 3.71 -5.89
C THR A 89 2.74 4.55 -4.86
N TYR A 90 4.03 4.38 -4.75
CA TYR A 90 4.80 5.15 -3.79
C TYR A 90 6.21 5.38 -4.31
N GLU A 91 6.87 6.35 -3.70
CA GLU A 91 8.23 6.67 -4.04
C GLU A 91 9.14 6.08 -2.98
N ASP A 92 10.13 5.31 -3.39
CA ASP A 92 11.00 4.66 -2.42
C ASP A 92 12.13 5.60 -1.97
N ASP A 93 13.04 5.08 -1.17
CA ASP A 93 14.13 5.89 -0.60
C ASP A 93 15.06 6.45 -1.67
N LEU A 94 15.09 5.84 -2.81
CA LEU A 94 15.93 6.30 -3.90
C LEU A 94 15.20 7.24 -4.86
N GLY A 95 13.96 7.56 -4.54
CA GLY A 95 13.16 8.41 -5.41
C GLY A 95 12.55 7.68 -6.59
N ILE A 96 12.56 6.36 -6.57
CA ILE A 96 12.02 5.55 -7.66
C ILE A 96 10.57 5.22 -7.35
N THR A 97 9.71 5.41 -8.33
CA THR A 97 8.29 5.09 -8.16
C THR A 97 8.08 3.59 -8.27
N GLN A 98 7.40 3.03 -7.28
CA GLN A 98 7.05 1.61 -7.25
C GLN A 98 5.54 1.46 -7.32
N ASN A 99 5.10 0.40 -7.98
CA ASN A 99 3.67 0.17 -8.19
C ASN A 99 3.27 -1.26 -7.83
N PRO A 100 3.45 -1.69 -6.60
CA PRO A 100 3.09 -3.08 -6.25
C PRO A 100 1.58 -3.29 -6.31
N VAL A 101 1.20 -4.47 -6.75
CA VAL A 101 -0.18 -4.89 -6.84
C VAL A 101 -0.39 -6.03 -5.86
N PHE A 102 -1.46 -5.94 -5.09
CA PHE A 102 -1.78 -6.95 -4.10
C PHE A 102 -3.18 -7.49 -4.30
N HIS A 103 -3.32 -8.79 -4.10
CA HIS A 103 -4.63 -9.41 -4.01
C HIS A 103 -4.97 -9.51 -2.52
N ILE A 104 -6.10 -8.98 -2.14
CA ILE A 104 -6.54 -8.96 -0.76
C ILE A 104 -7.98 -9.46 -0.73
N ALA A 105 -8.34 -10.19 0.31
CA ALA A 105 -9.70 -10.68 0.45
C ALA A 105 -10.69 -9.51 0.30
N LYS A 106 -11.79 -9.77 -0.38
CA LYS A 106 -12.73 -8.73 -0.74
C LYS A 106 -13.23 -7.93 0.47
N ASP A 107 -13.53 -8.60 1.55
CA ASP A 107 -13.99 -7.91 2.75
C ASP A 107 -12.87 -7.10 3.40
N LYS A 108 -11.63 -7.54 3.26
CA LYS A 108 -10.50 -6.84 3.86
C LYS A 108 -10.04 -5.64 3.04
N ILE A 109 -10.16 -5.72 1.74
CA ILE A 109 -9.72 -4.62 0.90
C ILE A 109 -10.54 -3.37 1.18
N ASN A 110 -11.79 -3.55 1.59
CA ASN A 110 -12.63 -2.43 1.94
C ASN A 110 -12.19 -1.75 3.24
N GLU A 111 -11.32 -2.39 4.00
CA GLU A 111 -10.73 -1.80 5.20
C GLU A 111 -9.36 -1.23 4.90
N VAL A 112 -8.56 -1.98 4.17
CA VAL A 112 -7.16 -1.64 3.94
C VAL A 112 -7.02 -0.39 3.08
N GLN A 113 -7.66 -0.40 1.94
CA GLN A 113 -7.50 0.68 0.99
C GLN A 113 -7.97 2.03 1.54
N PRO A 114 -9.16 2.13 2.13
CA PRO A 114 -9.58 3.41 2.69
C PRO A 114 -8.70 3.84 3.87
N THR A 115 -8.21 2.90 4.65
CA THR A 115 -7.37 3.25 5.79
C THR A 115 -6.05 3.85 5.32
N ILE A 116 -5.42 3.23 4.33
CA ILE A 116 -4.18 3.77 3.79
C ILE A 116 -4.44 5.14 3.18
N TYR A 117 -5.52 5.26 2.43
CA TYR A 117 -5.84 6.53 1.80
C TYR A 117 -6.05 7.62 2.83
N GLN A 118 -6.78 7.30 3.90
CA GLN A 118 -7.04 8.29 4.92
C GLN A 118 -5.77 8.71 5.64
N ARG A 119 -4.89 7.77 5.94
CA ARG A 119 -3.64 8.10 6.61
C ARG A 119 -2.72 8.91 5.71
N MET A 120 -2.74 8.59 4.42
CA MET A 120 -1.99 9.37 3.44
C MET A 120 -2.47 10.82 3.42
N MET A 121 -3.78 11.00 3.40
CA MET A 121 -4.33 12.35 3.38
C MET A 121 -4.09 13.07 4.69
N ASN A 122 -4.19 12.37 5.81
CA ASN A 122 -3.93 12.99 7.11
C ASN A 122 -2.49 13.48 7.20
N GLN A 123 -1.55 12.68 6.73
CA GLN A 123 -0.15 13.08 6.76
C GLN A 123 0.11 14.28 5.86
N ARG A 124 -0.55 14.32 4.72
CA ARG A 124 -0.42 15.46 3.82
C ARG A 124 -1.00 16.72 4.44
N MET A 125 -2.11 16.58 5.12
CA MET A 125 -2.71 17.72 5.79
C MET A 125 -1.83 18.26 6.91
N LEU A 126 -1.22 17.37 7.67
CA LEU A 126 -0.32 17.77 8.73
C LEU A 126 0.91 18.47 8.15
N GLN A 127 1.44 17.95 7.07
CA GLN A 127 2.58 18.57 6.43
C GLN A 127 2.23 19.95 5.90
N LYS A 128 1.05 20.07 5.29
CA LYS A 128 0.61 21.34 4.76
C LYS A 128 0.39 22.35 5.87
N ARG A 129 -0.15 21.91 6.98
CA ARG A 129 -0.37 22.79 8.11
C ARG A 129 0.95 23.31 8.66
N ASP A 130 1.94 22.45 8.76
CA ASP A 130 3.25 22.85 9.23
C ASP A 130 3.88 23.87 8.30
N GLN A 131 3.68 23.70 6.99
CA GLN A 131 4.22 24.65 6.03
C GLN A 131 3.51 25.98 6.04
N GLN A 132 2.24 25.98 6.42
CA GLN A 132 1.47 27.21 6.46
C GLN A 132 1.64 28.00 7.76
N GLN A 133 2.14 27.35 8.79
CA GLN A 133 2.33 28.05 10.02
C GLN A 133 3.50 29.00 9.89
N PRO A 134 3.32 30.25 10.25
CA PRO A 134 4.43 31.19 10.15
C PRO A 134 5.50 30.79 11.13
N GLN A 135 6.73 30.94 10.68
CA GLN A 135 7.84 30.71 11.57
C GLN A 135 7.87 31.79 12.63
N PRO A 136 8.23 31.44 13.85
CA PRO A 136 8.36 32.47 14.87
C PRO A 136 9.39 33.50 14.42
N ALA A 137 9.04 34.72 14.63
CA ALA A 137 9.98 35.77 14.28
C ALA A 137 11.17 35.69 15.20
N LEU A 138 12.32 35.87 14.68
CA LEU A 138 13.51 35.79 15.48
C LEU A 138 13.99 37.15 15.85
#